data_6604dedb6f977b0bba4840a07e5e0c64
#
_entry.id   6604dedb6f977b0bba4840a07e5e0c64
#
_cell.length_a   1.000
_cell.length_b   1.000
_cell.length_c   1.000
_cell.angle_alpha   90.00
_cell.angle_beta   90.00
_cell.angle_gamma   90.00
#
_symmetry.space_group_name_H-M   'P 1'
#
loop_
_entity.id
_entity.type
_entity.pdbx_description
1 polymer ?
#
loop_
_entity_poly.entity_id
_entity_poly.type
_entity_poly.pdbx_seq_one_letter_code
_entity_poly.pdbx_strand_id
1 'polypeptide(L)'
;MKFILLCILLFACSFSGNAIHFFNGTYEEALQLAKKEKKNLFISFTASWCGPCRMMKKVVFEDPQVVRYADQHYICLNADIEYPEFRLLQCRVNPNRAGIIPHICILTPDGKIIKESSSVTTGQMMKFLKADPQAVPLRDLVPANSPSLQMESPHLFQYRTPYSQVLAQAKRENKNMLLCFSSHFCGP
;
A
#
# COMPACT_ATOMS: atom_id res chain seq x y z
N MET A 1 -19.45 -33.17 -29.60
CA MET A 1 -19.58 -31.74 -29.32
C MET A 1 -20.30 -31.43 -27.99
N LYS A 2 -21.39 -32.09 -27.62
CA LYS A 2 -22.10 -31.81 -26.34
C LYS A 2 -21.28 -32.10 -25.07
N PHE A 3 -20.41 -33.14 -25.09
CA PHE A 3 -19.54 -33.47 -23.93
C PHE A 3 -18.43 -32.43 -23.68
N ILE A 4 -17.88 -31.83 -24.73
CA ILE A 4 -16.83 -30.78 -24.59
C ILE A 4 -17.41 -29.49 -23.98
N LEU A 5 -18.66 -29.15 -24.36
CA LEU A 5 -19.35 -27.98 -23.78
C LEU A 5 -19.67 -28.20 -22.30
N LEU A 6 -20.04 -29.43 -21.90
CA LEU A 6 -20.30 -29.78 -20.50
C LEU A 6 -19.01 -29.73 -19.63
N CYS A 7 -17.87 -30.17 -20.16
CA CYS A 7 -16.59 -30.10 -19.47
C CYS A 7 -16.09 -28.62 -19.30
N ILE A 8 -16.35 -27.75 -20.27
CA ILE A 8 -16.01 -26.31 -20.16
C ILE A 8 -16.88 -25.62 -19.11
N LEU A 9 -18.17 -26.00 -19.01
CA LEU A 9 -19.08 -25.47 -17.99
C LEU A 9 -18.72 -25.93 -16.56
N LEU A 10 -18.17 -27.12 -16.39
CA LEU A 10 -17.74 -27.66 -15.09
C LEU A 10 -16.40 -27.10 -14.64
N PHE A 11 -15.55 -26.62 -15.55
CA PHE A 11 -14.25 -26.03 -15.22
C PHE A 11 -14.33 -24.55 -14.75
N ALA A 12 -15.47 -23.90 -14.97
CA ALA A 12 -15.68 -22.48 -14.59
C ALA A 12 -16.07 -22.28 -13.11
N CYS A 13 -16.16 -23.33 -12.28
CA CYS A 13 -16.80 -23.25 -10.96
C CYS A 13 -15.90 -23.58 -9.77
N SER A 14 -14.57 -23.43 -9.85
CA SER A 14 -13.67 -23.86 -8.77
C SER A 14 -12.61 -22.84 -8.39
N PHE A 15 -13.01 -21.58 -8.13
CA PHE A 15 -12.13 -20.65 -7.44
C PHE A 15 -12.90 -19.93 -6.32
N SER A 16 -13.25 -20.68 -5.29
CA SER A 16 -13.72 -20.10 -4.03
C SER A 16 -12.59 -20.21 -3.01
N GLY A 17 -11.59 -19.33 -3.14
CA GLY A 17 -10.69 -19.06 -2.05
C GLY A 17 -11.49 -18.45 -0.88
N ASN A 18 -11.26 -18.91 0.34
CA ASN A 18 -11.95 -18.38 1.54
C ASN A 18 -11.48 -16.98 1.93
N ALA A 19 -10.46 -16.41 1.28
CA ALA A 19 -9.91 -15.08 1.53
C ALA A 19 -9.35 -14.46 0.25
N ILE A 20 -9.15 -13.13 0.25
CA ILE A 20 -8.47 -12.42 -0.85
C ILE A 20 -7.14 -13.11 -1.18
N HIS A 21 -6.91 -13.37 -2.46
CA HIS A 21 -5.65 -13.92 -2.93
C HIS A 21 -4.58 -12.82 -2.99
N PHE A 22 -3.72 -12.79 -1.97
CA PHE A 22 -2.58 -11.87 -1.95
C PHE A 22 -1.42 -12.43 -2.76
N PHE A 23 -0.89 -11.60 -3.66
CA PHE A 23 0.31 -11.89 -4.43
C PHE A 23 1.51 -12.08 -3.50
N ASN A 24 2.25 -13.15 -3.71
CA ASN A 24 3.44 -13.46 -2.94
C ASN A 24 4.68 -13.02 -3.73
N GLY A 25 5.21 -11.85 -3.42
CA GLY A 25 6.36 -11.27 -4.10
C GLY A 25 6.58 -9.82 -3.68
N THR A 26 7.48 -9.16 -4.39
CA THR A 26 7.84 -7.77 -4.16
C THR A 26 6.78 -6.81 -4.71
N TYR A 27 6.88 -5.55 -4.30
CA TYR A 27 6.03 -4.49 -4.84
C TYR A 27 6.25 -4.29 -6.35
N GLU A 28 7.50 -4.34 -6.78
CA GLU A 28 7.88 -4.18 -8.17
C GLU A 28 7.30 -5.29 -9.06
N GLU A 29 7.35 -6.54 -8.60
CA GLU A 29 6.73 -7.68 -9.29
C GLU A 29 5.20 -7.56 -9.34
N ALA A 30 4.58 -7.11 -8.24
CA ALA A 30 3.14 -6.87 -8.19
C ALA A 30 2.71 -5.77 -9.18
N LEU A 31 3.50 -4.68 -9.31
CA LEU A 31 3.25 -3.64 -10.31
C LEU A 31 3.41 -4.15 -11.75
N GLN A 32 4.43 -4.97 -12.01
CA GLN A 32 4.61 -5.58 -13.34
C GLN A 32 3.43 -6.47 -13.70
N LEU A 33 2.95 -7.27 -12.75
CA LEU A 33 1.77 -8.12 -12.95
C LEU A 33 0.52 -7.27 -13.17
N ALA A 34 0.33 -6.20 -12.40
CA ALA A 34 -0.78 -5.26 -12.55
C ALA A 34 -0.80 -4.62 -13.95
N LYS A 35 0.37 -4.22 -14.48
CA LYS A 35 0.51 -3.73 -15.86
C LYS A 35 0.15 -4.78 -16.90
N LYS A 36 0.65 -6.01 -16.72
CA LYS A 36 0.39 -7.13 -17.64
C LYS A 36 -1.09 -7.48 -17.69
N GLU A 37 -1.75 -7.53 -16.54
CA GLU A 37 -3.17 -7.90 -16.43
C GLU A 37 -4.12 -6.70 -16.60
N LYS A 38 -3.59 -5.49 -16.74
CA LYS A 38 -4.36 -4.23 -16.82
C LYS A 38 -5.30 -4.05 -15.62
N LYS A 39 -4.83 -4.46 -14.45
CA LYS A 39 -5.52 -4.33 -13.17
C LYS A 39 -4.85 -3.28 -12.30
N ASN A 40 -5.60 -2.62 -11.43
CA ASN A 40 -5.03 -1.78 -10.37
C ASN A 40 -4.40 -2.65 -9.27
N LEU A 41 -3.51 -2.06 -8.48
CA LEU A 41 -2.86 -2.71 -7.35
C LEU A 41 -3.55 -2.29 -6.06
N PHE A 42 -4.08 -3.26 -5.31
CA PHE A 42 -4.56 -3.08 -3.95
C PHE A 42 -3.47 -3.47 -2.96
N ILE A 43 -3.08 -2.57 -2.07
CA ILE A 43 -2.08 -2.83 -1.03
C ILE A 43 -2.72 -2.72 0.35
N SER A 44 -2.46 -3.72 1.20
CA SER A 44 -2.78 -3.69 2.62
C SER A 44 -1.49 -3.66 3.44
N PHE A 45 -1.20 -2.53 4.07
CA PHE A 45 -0.10 -2.42 5.03
C PHE A 45 -0.54 -2.93 6.39
N THR A 46 0.23 -3.86 6.93
CA THR A 46 -0.08 -4.61 8.16
C THR A 46 1.17 -4.85 8.99
N ALA A 47 1.01 -5.44 10.17
CA ALA A 47 2.08 -6.04 10.97
C ALA A 47 1.51 -7.17 11.83
N SER A 48 2.36 -8.08 12.29
CA SER A 48 1.97 -9.24 13.11
C SER A 48 1.29 -8.84 14.43
N TRP A 49 1.76 -7.77 15.06
CA TRP A 49 1.24 -7.22 16.31
C TRP A 49 -0.03 -6.37 16.17
N CYS A 50 -0.45 -6.03 14.95
CA CYS A 50 -1.59 -5.15 14.69
C CYS A 50 -2.93 -5.87 14.90
N GLY A 51 -3.57 -5.65 16.04
CA GLY A 51 -4.89 -6.21 16.36
C GLY A 51 -5.98 -5.86 15.34
N PRO A 52 -6.19 -4.58 15.00
CA PRO A 52 -7.17 -4.16 13.99
C PRO A 52 -6.90 -4.76 12.61
N CYS A 53 -5.63 -4.98 12.22
CA CYS A 53 -5.27 -5.61 10.95
C CYS A 53 -5.73 -7.07 10.92
N ARG A 54 -5.53 -7.81 12.02
CA ARG A 54 -6.00 -9.22 12.14
C ARG A 54 -7.52 -9.30 12.06
N MET A 55 -8.23 -8.36 12.70
CA MET A 55 -9.69 -8.29 12.60
C MET A 55 -10.15 -8.02 11.17
N MET A 56 -9.52 -7.06 10.49
CA MET A 56 -9.84 -6.74 9.10
C MET A 56 -9.57 -7.94 8.18
N LYS A 57 -8.46 -8.65 8.39
CA LYS A 57 -8.15 -9.88 7.64
C LYS A 57 -9.27 -10.92 7.81
N LYS A 58 -9.68 -11.20 9.05
CA LYS A 58 -10.67 -12.24 9.36
C LYS A 58 -12.10 -11.86 8.95
N VAL A 59 -12.49 -10.59 9.06
CA VAL A 59 -13.89 -10.18 8.86
C VAL A 59 -14.11 -9.61 7.47
N VAL A 60 -13.15 -8.85 6.94
CA VAL A 60 -13.33 -8.12 5.68
C VAL A 60 -12.70 -8.85 4.50
N PHE A 61 -11.47 -9.35 4.66
CA PHE A 61 -10.75 -10.01 3.55
C PHE A 61 -11.19 -11.47 3.33
N GLU A 62 -11.99 -12.03 4.22
CA GLU A 62 -12.64 -13.34 4.08
C GLU A 62 -14.12 -13.21 3.68
N ASP A 63 -14.65 -11.98 3.54
CA ASP A 63 -16.01 -11.79 3.06
C ASP A 63 -16.13 -12.20 1.57
N PRO A 64 -17.08 -13.09 1.21
CA PRO A 64 -17.18 -13.63 -0.15
C PRO A 64 -17.42 -12.57 -1.24
N GLN A 65 -18.05 -11.44 -0.92
CA GLN A 65 -18.28 -10.37 -1.90
C GLN A 65 -16.99 -9.58 -2.12
N VAL A 66 -16.25 -9.30 -1.03
CA VAL A 66 -14.96 -8.61 -1.08
C VAL A 66 -13.94 -9.46 -1.83
N VAL A 67 -13.83 -10.75 -1.48
CA VAL A 67 -12.93 -11.72 -2.14
C VAL A 67 -13.15 -11.74 -3.65
N ARG A 68 -14.39 -12.04 -4.07
CA ARG A 68 -14.71 -12.11 -5.51
C ARG A 68 -14.39 -10.82 -6.26
N TYR A 69 -14.73 -9.68 -5.66
CA TYR A 69 -14.50 -8.40 -6.32
C TYR A 69 -13.01 -8.04 -6.37
N ALA A 70 -12.29 -8.25 -5.27
CA ALA A 70 -10.87 -7.95 -5.18
C ALA A 70 -10.05 -8.81 -6.16
N ASP A 71 -10.22 -10.12 -6.15
CA ASP A 71 -9.47 -11.05 -7.00
C ASP A 71 -9.77 -10.83 -8.50
N GLN A 72 -10.99 -10.41 -8.83
CA GLN A 72 -11.36 -10.13 -10.20
C GLN A 72 -10.74 -8.84 -10.74
N HIS A 73 -10.67 -7.79 -9.92
CA HIS A 73 -10.36 -6.43 -10.37
C HIS A 73 -8.98 -5.91 -9.97
N TYR A 74 -8.31 -6.55 -9.01
CA TYR A 74 -7.04 -6.06 -8.46
C TYR A 74 -5.98 -7.15 -8.45
N ILE A 75 -4.71 -6.73 -8.53
CA ILE A 75 -3.61 -7.49 -7.95
C ILE A 75 -3.52 -7.06 -6.49
N CYS A 76 -3.62 -7.99 -5.56
CA CYS A 76 -3.63 -7.67 -4.14
C CYS A 76 -2.26 -7.98 -3.52
N LEU A 77 -1.67 -7.04 -2.80
CA LEU A 77 -0.39 -7.18 -2.11
C LEU A 77 -0.59 -6.96 -0.61
N ASN A 78 -0.15 -7.92 0.20
CA ASN A 78 -0.08 -7.76 1.65
C ASN A 78 1.33 -7.30 2.03
N ALA A 79 1.45 -6.06 2.47
CA ALA A 79 2.71 -5.40 2.78
C ALA A 79 2.92 -5.35 4.29
N ASP A 80 3.69 -6.29 4.82
CA ASP A 80 4.04 -6.29 6.25
C ASP A 80 5.15 -5.28 6.52
N ILE A 81 4.81 -4.21 7.27
CA ILE A 81 5.75 -3.12 7.60
C ILE A 81 6.87 -3.52 8.58
N GLU A 82 6.86 -4.73 9.11
CA GLU A 82 7.98 -5.27 9.86
C GLU A 82 9.18 -5.52 8.93
N TYR A 83 8.94 -5.74 7.62
CA TYR A 83 9.98 -5.75 6.60
C TYR A 83 10.32 -4.33 6.14
N PRO A 84 11.61 -3.96 6.14
CA PRO A 84 12.07 -2.61 5.81
C PRO A 84 11.60 -2.08 4.46
N GLU A 85 11.55 -2.95 3.44
CA GLU A 85 11.09 -2.60 2.09
C GLU A 85 9.64 -2.12 2.06
N PHE A 86 8.73 -2.79 2.79
CA PHE A 86 7.32 -2.39 2.85
C PHE A 86 7.09 -1.17 3.74
N ARG A 87 7.92 -0.99 4.76
CA ARG A 87 7.91 0.25 5.54
C ARG A 87 8.34 1.44 4.68
N LEU A 88 9.40 1.29 3.90
CA LEU A 88 9.85 2.33 2.96
C LEU A 88 8.81 2.57 1.85
N LEU A 89 8.15 1.51 1.38
CA LEU A 89 7.05 1.63 0.43
C LEU A 89 5.91 2.44 1.02
N GLN A 90 5.48 2.17 2.25
CA GLN A 90 4.43 2.94 2.92
C GLN A 90 4.80 4.43 3.02
N CYS A 91 6.05 4.74 3.38
CA CYS A 91 6.54 6.11 3.43
C CYS A 91 6.53 6.78 2.05
N ARG A 92 6.82 6.04 0.97
CA ARG A 92 6.77 6.57 -0.41
C ARG A 92 5.33 6.78 -0.88
N VAL A 93 4.43 5.86 -0.54
CA VAL A 93 3.02 5.94 -0.88
C VAL A 93 2.36 7.12 -0.16
N ASN A 94 2.48 7.19 1.16
CA ASN A 94 2.01 8.34 1.94
C ASN A 94 2.89 8.60 3.16
N PRO A 95 3.76 9.61 3.10
CA PRO A 95 4.62 9.96 4.22
C PRO A 95 3.88 10.29 5.52
N ASN A 96 2.68 10.85 5.41
CA ASN A 96 1.85 11.21 6.58
C ASN A 96 1.19 10.00 7.23
N ARG A 97 1.26 8.82 6.59
CA ARG A 97 0.75 7.54 7.08
C ARG A 97 1.85 6.55 7.47
N ALA A 98 3.12 6.99 7.44
CA ALA A 98 4.24 6.13 7.81
C ALA A 98 4.06 5.52 9.20
N GLY A 99 4.09 4.19 9.29
CA GLY A 99 3.90 3.44 10.54
C GLY A 99 2.46 3.37 11.07
N ILE A 100 1.49 4.04 10.43
CA ILE A 100 0.07 3.95 10.83
C ILE A 100 -0.56 2.76 10.12
N ILE A 101 -1.06 1.78 10.87
CA ILE A 101 -1.73 0.58 10.37
C ILE A 101 -3.01 0.26 11.15
N PRO A 102 -4.02 -0.39 10.55
CA PRO A 102 -4.07 -0.80 9.15
C PRO A 102 -4.12 0.40 8.20
N HIS A 103 -3.45 0.26 7.05
CA HIS A 103 -3.49 1.25 5.98
C HIS A 103 -3.68 0.51 4.66
N ILE A 104 -4.73 0.83 3.92
CA ILE A 104 -5.03 0.23 2.63
C ILE A 104 -5.00 1.32 1.56
N CYS A 105 -4.50 0.97 0.38
CA CYS A 105 -4.48 1.88 -0.75
C CYS A 105 -4.71 1.14 -2.07
N ILE A 106 -5.22 1.86 -3.05
CA ILE A 106 -5.34 1.42 -4.44
C ILE A 106 -4.43 2.30 -5.28
N LEU A 107 -3.60 1.66 -6.11
CA LEU A 107 -2.70 2.32 -7.03
C LEU A 107 -3.04 1.92 -8.46
N THR A 108 -2.78 2.84 -9.40
CA THR A 108 -2.74 2.49 -10.82
C THR A 108 -1.59 1.51 -11.10
N PRO A 109 -1.59 0.83 -12.26
CA PRO A 109 -0.45 0.02 -12.68
C PRO A 109 0.87 0.80 -12.79
N ASP A 110 0.82 2.14 -12.91
CA ASP A 110 1.99 3.01 -12.90
C ASP A 110 2.41 3.47 -11.51
N GLY A 111 1.80 2.93 -10.45
CA GLY A 111 2.14 3.22 -9.06
C GLY A 111 1.60 4.55 -8.52
N LYS A 112 0.65 5.19 -9.20
CA LYS A 112 -0.01 6.39 -8.69
C LYS A 112 -1.15 6.01 -7.74
N ILE A 113 -1.25 6.69 -6.61
CA ILE A 113 -2.35 6.46 -5.67
C ILE A 113 -3.67 6.96 -6.27
N ILE A 114 -4.68 6.10 -6.24
CA ILE A 114 -6.05 6.42 -6.58
C ILE A 114 -6.82 6.77 -5.30
N LYS A 115 -6.66 5.95 -4.26
CA LYS A 115 -7.41 6.05 -3.04
C LYS A 115 -6.70 5.37 -1.88
N GLU A 116 -6.92 5.86 -0.69
CA GLU A 116 -6.42 5.26 0.54
C GLU A 116 -7.44 5.32 1.67
N SER A 117 -7.31 4.43 2.64
CA SER A 117 -8.11 4.39 3.85
C SER A 117 -7.34 3.70 4.98
N SER A 118 -7.87 3.80 6.19
CA SER A 118 -7.40 3.05 7.35
C SER A 118 -8.28 1.80 7.58
N SER A 119 -8.74 1.57 8.79
CA SER A 119 -9.68 0.49 9.09
C SER A 119 -11.02 0.69 8.40
N VAL A 120 -11.57 -0.37 7.82
CA VAL A 120 -12.87 -0.36 7.13
C VAL A 120 -13.70 -1.57 7.52
N THR A 121 -15.03 -1.39 7.52
CA THR A 121 -15.99 -2.51 7.59
C THR A 121 -16.16 -3.15 6.20
N THR A 122 -16.78 -4.32 6.12
CA THR A 122 -17.06 -4.99 4.83
C THR A 122 -17.82 -4.08 3.86
N GLY A 123 -18.86 -3.39 4.32
CA GLY A 123 -19.63 -2.49 3.46
C GLY A 123 -18.83 -1.26 2.98
N GLN A 124 -17.95 -0.74 3.83
CA GLN A 124 -17.03 0.33 3.45
C GLN A 124 -15.96 -0.17 2.47
N MET A 125 -15.47 -1.41 2.65
CA MET A 125 -14.52 -2.02 1.73
C MET A 125 -15.11 -2.17 0.33
N MET A 126 -16.35 -2.64 0.21
CA MET A 126 -17.01 -2.73 -1.10
C MET A 126 -17.16 -1.37 -1.78
N LYS A 127 -17.50 -0.32 -1.02
CA LYS A 127 -17.51 1.07 -1.55
C LYS A 127 -16.11 1.54 -1.93
N PHE A 128 -15.10 1.18 -1.14
CA PHE A 128 -13.71 1.51 -1.40
C PHE A 128 -13.21 0.85 -2.68
N LEU A 129 -13.46 -0.44 -2.86
CA LEU A 129 -13.03 -1.19 -4.05
C LEU A 129 -13.77 -0.74 -5.33
N LYS A 130 -15.08 -0.41 -5.23
CA LYS A 130 -15.89 0.03 -6.39
C LYS A 130 -15.72 1.51 -6.75
N ALA A 131 -14.91 2.26 -6.02
CA ALA A 131 -14.67 3.67 -6.35
C ALA A 131 -14.00 3.77 -7.73
N ASP A 132 -14.50 4.69 -8.55
CA ASP A 132 -13.99 4.97 -9.89
C ASP A 132 -12.47 5.24 -9.84
N PRO A 133 -11.66 4.52 -10.64
CA PRO A 133 -10.21 4.61 -10.62
C PRO A 133 -9.67 5.86 -11.34
N GLN A 134 -10.33 7.00 -11.26
CA GLN A 134 -9.70 8.22 -11.71
C GLN A 134 -8.48 8.50 -10.85
N ALA A 135 -7.30 8.30 -11.43
CA ALA A 135 -6.03 8.55 -10.77
C ALA A 135 -5.93 10.05 -10.43
N VAL A 136 -6.14 10.38 -9.16
CA VAL A 136 -5.84 11.73 -8.68
C VAL A 136 -4.32 11.82 -8.54
N PRO A 137 -3.64 12.76 -9.21
CA PRO A 137 -2.21 12.96 -9.04
C PRO A 137 -1.91 13.23 -7.57
N LEU A 138 -0.85 12.64 -7.03
CA LEU A 138 -0.44 12.79 -5.62
C LEU A 138 -0.30 14.28 -5.22
N ARG A 139 0.03 15.13 -6.19
CA ARG A 139 0.15 16.58 -6.03
C ARG A 139 -1.15 17.24 -5.61
N ASP A 140 -2.30 16.70 -6.04
CA ASP A 140 -3.62 17.28 -5.81
C ASP A 140 -4.28 16.77 -4.52
N LEU A 141 -3.70 15.72 -3.91
CA LEU A 141 -4.12 15.18 -2.61
C LEU A 141 -3.46 15.90 -1.42
N VAL A 142 -2.36 16.59 -1.66
CA VAL A 142 -1.72 17.44 -0.66
C VAL A 142 -2.37 18.83 -0.78
N PRO A 143 -3.13 19.30 0.22
CA PRO A 143 -3.65 20.67 0.19
C PRO A 143 -2.48 21.62 -0.06
N ALA A 144 -2.64 22.52 -1.02
CA ALA A 144 -1.62 23.52 -1.37
C ALA A 144 -1.17 24.39 -0.16
N ASN A 145 -1.95 24.33 0.93
CA ASN A 145 -1.74 25.02 2.20
C ASN A 145 -1.40 24.08 3.36
N SER A 146 -1.01 22.83 3.12
CA SER A 146 -0.30 22.12 4.17
C SER A 146 0.92 22.95 4.50
N PRO A 147 1.08 23.46 5.75
CA PRO A 147 2.31 24.13 6.10
C PRO A 147 3.40 23.09 5.81
N SER A 148 4.08 23.25 4.68
CA SER A 148 5.36 22.62 4.50
C SER A 148 6.09 23.02 5.77
N LEU A 149 6.49 22.04 6.57
CA LEU A 149 7.49 22.24 7.60
C LEU A 149 8.76 22.65 6.83
N GLN A 150 8.75 23.90 6.37
CA GLN A 150 9.93 24.63 6.00
C GLN A 150 10.65 24.90 7.32
N MET A 151 11.22 23.84 7.87
CA MET A 151 12.31 24.03 8.80
C MET A 151 13.47 24.54 7.94
N GLU A 152 13.52 25.86 7.77
CA GLU A 152 14.64 26.59 7.20
C GLU A 152 15.83 26.53 8.17
N SER A 153 16.33 25.33 8.40
CA SER A 153 17.67 25.18 8.94
C SER A 153 18.54 24.67 7.80
N PRO A 154 19.51 25.44 7.33
CA PRO A 154 20.36 25.06 6.20
C PRO A 154 21.18 23.79 6.47
N HIS A 155 21.07 23.21 7.65
CA HIS A 155 21.81 22.04 8.10
C HIS A 155 20.92 20.84 8.45
N LEU A 156 19.58 20.95 8.30
CA LEU A 156 18.66 19.84 8.57
C LEU A 156 18.24 19.18 7.26
N PHE A 157 18.77 17.99 7.01
CA PHE A 157 18.34 17.19 5.90
C PHE A 157 16.98 16.58 6.22
N GLN A 158 16.02 16.75 5.33
CA GLN A 158 14.73 16.08 5.45
C GLN A 158 14.94 14.57 5.30
N TYR A 159 14.12 13.77 5.97
CA TYR A 159 14.17 12.29 5.96
C TYR A 159 14.06 11.64 4.57
N ARG A 160 13.77 12.44 3.53
CA ARG A 160 13.73 12.00 2.12
C ARG A 160 15.11 11.99 1.45
N THR A 161 16.12 12.59 2.07
CA THR A 161 17.47 12.60 1.51
C THR A 161 18.11 11.24 1.76
N PRO A 162 18.59 10.54 0.72
CA PRO A 162 19.27 9.25 0.91
C PRO A 162 20.45 9.40 1.87
N TYR A 163 20.58 8.45 2.80
CA TYR A 163 21.66 8.43 3.78
C TYR A 163 23.05 8.61 3.16
N SER A 164 23.29 7.98 2.02
CA SER A 164 24.55 8.09 1.28
C SER A 164 24.90 9.52 0.86
N GLN A 165 23.90 10.32 0.50
CA GLN A 165 24.11 11.73 0.12
C GLN A 165 24.46 12.58 1.35
N VAL A 166 23.73 12.37 2.45
CA VAL A 166 24.00 13.09 3.72
C VAL A 166 25.37 12.75 4.25
N LEU A 167 25.77 11.48 4.20
CA LEU A 167 27.10 11.01 4.60
C LEU A 167 28.20 11.62 3.73
N ALA A 168 27.99 11.66 2.41
CA ALA A 168 28.95 12.25 1.48
C ALA A 168 29.13 13.75 1.73
N GLN A 169 28.05 14.46 2.08
CA GLN A 169 28.12 15.88 2.41
C GLN A 169 28.82 16.12 3.76
N ALA A 170 28.48 15.34 4.80
CA ALA A 170 29.13 15.43 6.09
C ALA A 170 30.65 15.23 5.97
N LYS A 171 31.08 14.26 5.16
CA LYS A 171 32.51 14.02 4.86
C LYS A 171 33.16 15.23 4.16
N ARG A 172 32.48 15.81 3.17
CA ARG A 172 33.02 16.98 2.43
C ARG A 172 33.16 18.20 3.32
N GLU A 173 32.22 18.40 4.24
CA GLU A 173 32.18 19.54 5.14
C GLU A 173 32.95 19.32 6.45
N ASN A 174 33.56 18.13 6.61
CA ASN A 174 34.22 17.68 7.84
C ASN A 174 33.37 17.91 9.11
N LYS A 175 32.07 17.52 8.99
CA LYS A 175 31.08 17.67 10.07
C LYS A 175 30.61 16.32 10.57
N ASN A 176 30.32 16.24 11.86
CA ASN A 176 29.65 15.10 12.44
C ASN A 176 28.17 15.07 12.01
N MET A 177 27.62 13.88 11.86
CA MET A 177 26.23 13.69 11.50
C MET A 177 25.43 13.22 12.72
N LEU A 178 24.34 13.94 13.03
CA LEU A 178 23.35 13.51 14.01
C LEU A 178 22.20 12.81 13.28
N LEU A 179 21.97 11.56 13.60
CA LEU A 179 20.82 10.80 13.11
C LEU A 179 19.74 10.79 14.19
N CYS A 180 18.58 11.35 13.87
CA CYS A 180 17.40 11.28 14.72
C CYS A 180 16.41 10.26 14.14
N PHE A 181 16.19 9.17 14.85
CA PHE A 181 15.15 8.19 14.54
C PHE A 181 13.93 8.51 15.38
N SER A 182 12.85 8.93 14.72
CA SER A 182 11.57 9.19 15.39
C SER A 182 10.49 8.29 14.83
N SER A 183 9.55 7.88 15.69
CA SER A 183 8.31 7.24 15.27
C SER A 183 7.12 8.02 15.86
N HIS A 184 5.97 7.97 15.19
CA HIS A 184 4.74 8.58 15.71
C HIS A 184 4.27 7.96 17.05
N PHE A 185 4.91 6.87 17.49
CA PHE A 185 4.65 6.23 18.78
C PHE A 185 5.61 6.68 19.90
N CYS A 186 6.59 7.52 19.61
CA CYS A 186 7.34 8.21 20.64
C CYS A 186 6.53 9.42 21.10
N GLY A 187 5.44 9.16 21.84
CA GLY A 187 4.77 10.16 22.64
C GLY A 187 5.62 10.51 23.87
N PRO A 188 5.38 11.67 24.51
CA PRO A 188 6.06 12.07 25.75
C PRO A 188 5.78 11.09 26.87
#